data_7461673fbfcec2f2b0716b2adf0b065a
#
_entry.id   7461673fbfcec2f2b0716b2adf0b065a
#
_cell.length_a   1.000
_cell.length_b   1.000
_cell.length_c   1.000
_cell.angle_alpha   90.00
_cell.angle_beta   90.00
_cell.angle_gamma   90.00
#
_symmetry.space_group_name_H-M   'P 1'
#
loop_
_entity.id
_entity.type
_entity.pdbx_description
1 polymer ?
#
loop_
_entity_poly.entity_id
_entity_poly.type
_entity_poly.pdbx_seq_one_letter_code
_entity_poly.pdbx_strand_id
1 'polypeptide(L)'
;LGLLLLSDSSKHGNGVSAHSDKSAYSDKSAHSDNKAPLYWVAPMDDSYRRDKPGKSPMGMDLVPVYANDDATSAKSNERSPGTVMIPPNVQHNIGVKVAPVTIGTLQQTVTAVGNVAYDEDSIVHIHPRVSGWVDRLFIKSQGEQVEKEQALYTLYSPELVSAQEEYVLALKRGDARLIQGAAERLRTLGLSKSVIEALQKTRRVTQTVTFNAPQSGVVEALNIREGFYVQPGTTLMSIAQLDTVWVIAEVPEKYAQIIAPHNSAVVTLDEMDHGSDAKWESHVEYIYPS
;
A
#
# COMPACT_ATOMS: atom_id res chain seq x y z
N LEU A 1 10.25 -4.19 18.68
CA LEU A 1 10.59 -4.11 17.26
C LEU A 1 9.52 -4.88 16.49
N GLY A 2 8.72 -4.17 15.70
CA GLY A 2 7.71 -4.79 14.84
C GLY A 2 8.28 -4.96 13.42
N LEU A 3 8.09 -6.12 12.82
CA LEU A 3 8.42 -6.42 11.43
C LEU A 3 7.20 -6.11 10.56
N LEU A 4 7.39 -5.36 9.48
CA LEU A 4 6.31 -4.90 8.61
C LEU A 4 6.42 -5.61 7.26
N LEU A 5 5.34 -6.24 6.80
CA LEU A 5 5.25 -6.89 5.50
C LEU A 5 4.40 -6.02 4.55
N LEU A 6 4.87 -5.82 3.34
CA LEU A 6 4.24 -5.00 2.32
C LEU A 6 4.07 -5.83 1.05
N SER A 7 2.86 -5.92 0.51
CA SER A 7 2.59 -6.60 -0.76
C SER A 7 2.20 -5.61 -1.86
N ASP A 8 2.65 -5.84 -3.08
CA ASP A 8 2.34 -5.01 -4.26
C ASP A 8 1.25 -5.68 -5.10
N SER A 9 0.18 -4.93 -5.39
CA SER A 9 -0.88 -5.33 -6.29
C SER A 9 -1.03 -4.30 -7.40
N SER A 10 -0.32 -4.49 -8.50
CA SER A 10 -0.42 -3.63 -9.68
C SER A 10 -1.74 -3.82 -10.41
N LYS A 11 -2.68 -2.87 -10.31
CA LYS A 11 -3.79 -2.70 -11.24
C LYS A 11 -3.68 -1.38 -11.98
N HIS A 12 -3.42 -1.47 -13.28
CA HIS A 12 -3.60 -0.37 -14.24
C HIS A 12 -5.08 0.02 -14.36
N GLY A 13 -5.37 1.33 -14.26
CA GLY A 13 -6.68 1.91 -14.54
C GLY A 13 -6.55 3.35 -15.01
N ASN A 14 -6.59 3.56 -16.32
CA ASN A 14 -6.71 4.84 -17.02
C ASN A 14 -8.03 5.54 -16.67
N GLY A 15 -7.98 6.87 -16.48
CA GLY A 15 -9.18 7.70 -16.39
C GLY A 15 -8.87 9.19 -16.40
N VAL A 16 -8.73 9.75 -17.62
CA VAL A 16 -8.68 11.19 -17.92
C VAL A 16 -10.03 11.83 -17.65
N SER A 17 -10.10 12.98 -16.97
CA SER A 17 -11.01 14.06 -17.37
C SER A 17 -10.62 15.40 -16.75
N ALA A 18 -10.33 16.33 -17.64
CA ALA A 18 -10.22 17.76 -17.39
C ALA A 18 -11.62 18.40 -17.30
N HIS A 19 -11.80 19.41 -16.46
CA HIS A 19 -12.66 20.54 -16.79
C HIS A 19 -12.19 21.81 -16.08
N SER A 20 -11.83 22.77 -16.90
CA SER A 20 -11.75 24.20 -16.69
C SER A 20 -13.13 24.78 -16.35
N ASP A 21 -13.18 25.87 -15.57
CA ASP A 21 -13.87 27.12 -15.94
C ASP A 21 -13.68 28.19 -14.86
N LYS A 22 -13.01 29.23 -15.29
CA LYS A 22 -13.49 30.58 -15.60
C LYS A 22 -13.98 31.43 -14.44
N SER A 23 -13.13 32.42 -14.20
CA SER A 23 -13.38 33.73 -13.62
C SER A 23 -14.67 34.40 -14.16
N ALA A 24 -15.39 35.04 -13.26
CA ALA A 24 -16.22 36.15 -13.60
C ALA A 24 -16.10 37.26 -12.54
N TYR A 25 -15.35 38.28 -12.89
CA TYR A 25 -15.49 39.62 -12.34
C TYR A 25 -16.87 40.11 -12.67
N SER A 26 -17.62 40.57 -11.70
CA SER A 26 -18.80 41.40 -11.91
C SER A 26 -18.71 42.60 -10.96
N ASP A 27 -18.44 43.70 -11.58
CA ASP A 27 -18.48 45.07 -11.11
C ASP A 27 -19.93 45.52 -10.88
N LYS A 28 -20.11 46.50 -9.97
CA LYS A 28 -21.25 47.38 -9.76
C LYS A 28 -22.33 46.98 -8.76
N SER A 29 -22.36 47.73 -7.68
CA SER A 29 -23.40 48.78 -7.65
C SER A 29 -23.19 49.73 -6.48
N ALA A 30 -23.14 50.99 -6.83
CA ALA A 30 -23.27 52.12 -5.90
C ALA A 30 -24.64 52.06 -5.23
N HIS A 31 -24.67 51.84 -3.93
CA HIS A 31 -25.82 52.13 -3.12
C HIS A 31 -25.66 53.55 -2.59
N SER A 32 -26.43 54.45 -3.17
CA SER A 32 -26.72 55.76 -2.63
C SER A 32 -27.69 55.57 -1.47
N ASP A 33 -27.15 55.34 -0.28
CA ASP A 33 -27.95 55.49 0.96
C ASP A 33 -28.18 56.97 1.21
N ASN A 34 -29.38 57.39 0.92
CA ASN A 34 -29.89 58.74 1.18
C ASN A 34 -30.20 58.89 2.69
N LYS A 35 -29.13 58.83 3.52
CA LYS A 35 -29.24 59.14 4.97
C LYS A 35 -29.21 60.63 5.17
N ALA A 36 -30.26 61.22 5.75
CA ALA A 36 -30.28 62.61 6.14
C ALA A 36 -29.20 62.87 7.21
N PRO A 37 -28.42 63.97 7.12
CA PRO A 37 -27.39 64.31 8.12
C PRO A 37 -28.06 64.64 9.45
N LEU A 38 -27.46 64.17 10.54
CA LEU A 38 -27.93 64.42 11.89
C LEU A 38 -27.81 65.89 12.29
N TYR A 39 -26.76 66.55 11.94
CA TYR A 39 -26.48 67.99 12.18
C TYR A 39 -25.34 68.45 11.28
N TRP A 40 -25.13 69.74 11.23
CA TRP A 40 -24.08 70.41 10.47
C TRP A 40 -23.11 71.10 11.44
N VAL A 41 -21.82 70.97 11.26
CA VAL A 41 -20.75 71.49 12.15
C VAL A 41 -19.82 72.39 11.37
N ALA A 42 -19.24 73.42 12.03
CA ALA A 42 -18.21 74.26 11.43
C ALA A 42 -16.84 73.58 11.46
N PRO A 43 -16.05 73.65 10.37
CA PRO A 43 -14.76 72.91 10.26
C PRO A 43 -13.67 73.31 11.30
N MET A 44 -13.80 74.47 11.91
CA MET A 44 -12.84 75.02 12.88
C MET A 44 -13.38 75.13 14.30
N ASP A 45 -14.67 74.86 14.51
CA ASP A 45 -15.32 74.97 15.82
C ASP A 45 -16.38 73.88 15.97
N ASP A 46 -16.05 72.80 16.60
CA ASP A 46 -16.91 71.64 16.85
C ASP A 46 -18.08 71.96 17.80
N SER A 47 -18.05 73.04 18.45
CA SER A 47 -19.15 73.50 19.35
C SER A 47 -20.31 74.16 18.61
N TYR A 48 -20.09 74.64 17.38
CA TYR A 48 -21.10 75.30 16.58
C TYR A 48 -21.86 74.30 15.72
N ARG A 49 -23.07 73.91 16.13
CA ARG A 49 -23.91 72.90 15.48
C ARG A 49 -25.21 73.52 15.01
N ARG A 50 -25.72 73.13 13.82
CA ARG A 50 -27.01 73.51 13.27
C ARG A 50 -27.73 72.33 12.61
N ASP A 51 -29.07 72.34 12.60
CA ASP A 51 -29.88 71.28 12.00
C ASP A 51 -30.11 71.48 10.49
N LYS A 52 -29.59 72.58 9.92
CA LYS A 52 -29.75 72.89 8.50
C LYS A 52 -28.43 73.35 7.87
N PRO A 53 -28.23 73.06 6.57
CA PRO A 53 -27.07 73.54 5.85
C PRO A 53 -27.02 75.07 5.83
N GLY A 54 -25.81 75.62 5.95
CA GLY A 54 -25.61 77.06 5.95
C GLY A 54 -24.16 77.42 6.19
N LYS A 55 -23.89 78.74 6.46
CA LYS A 55 -22.55 79.24 6.75
C LYS A 55 -22.40 79.52 8.23
N SER A 56 -21.21 79.30 8.75
CA SER A 56 -20.81 79.70 10.11
C SER A 56 -20.75 81.23 10.23
N PRO A 57 -20.72 81.79 11.43
CA PRO A 57 -20.57 83.23 11.62
C PRO A 57 -19.30 83.84 11.02
N MET A 58 -18.31 83.01 10.71
CA MET A 58 -17.04 83.36 10.05
C MET A 58 -17.07 83.14 8.51
N GLY A 59 -18.23 82.84 7.93
CA GLY A 59 -18.42 82.72 6.47
C GLY A 59 -18.07 81.37 5.81
N MET A 60 -17.60 80.35 6.60
CA MET A 60 -17.29 79.03 6.10
C MET A 60 -18.53 78.13 5.99
N ASP A 61 -18.57 77.26 5.01
CA ASP A 61 -19.67 76.31 4.82
C ASP A 61 -19.63 75.23 5.90
N LEU A 62 -20.79 74.85 6.44
CA LEU A 62 -20.94 73.78 7.44
C LEU A 62 -20.84 72.43 6.79
N VAL A 63 -20.17 71.50 7.45
CA VAL A 63 -19.99 70.12 6.99
C VAL A 63 -21.07 69.20 7.61
N PRO A 64 -21.77 68.37 6.83
CA PRO A 64 -22.79 67.48 7.37
C PRO A 64 -22.15 66.32 8.13
N VAL A 65 -22.67 65.98 9.29
CA VAL A 65 -22.28 64.84 10.13
C VAL A 65 -23.42 63.83 10.05
N TYR A 66 -23.07 62.62 9.60
CA TYR A 66 -23.96 61.48 9.53
C TYR A 66 -23.78 60.59 10.75
N ALA A 67 -24.82 59.87 11.17
CA ALA A 67 -24.67 58.82 12.17
C ALA A 67 -23.74 57.71 11.63
N ASN A 68 -22.53 57.63 12.18
CA ASN A 68 -21.69 56.45 11.94
C ASN A 68 -22.31 55.27 12.66
N ASP A 69 -22.45 54.17 11.99
CA ASP A 69 -22.97 52.90 12.55
C ASP A 69 -22.09 52.38 13.71
N ASP A 70 -20.93 52.99 13.96
CA ASP A 70 -20.02 52.65 15.07
C ASP A 70 -20.53 53.09 16.48
N ALA A 71 -21.62 53.92 16.52
CA ALA A 71 -22.16 54.35 17.82
C ALA A 71 -23.28 53.47 18.36
N THR A 72 -23.73 52.45 17.59
CA THR A 72 -24.84 51.56 17.99
C THR A 72 -24.36 50.24 18.63
N SER A 73 -23.05 50.04 18.79
CA SER A 73 -22.50 48.85 19.48
C SER A 73 -22.32 49.01 20.99
N ALA A 74 -22.89 50.07 21.56
CA ALA A 74 -22.85 50.28 23.03
C ALA A 74 -24.10 49.72 23.73
N LYS A 75 -24.65 48.57 23.26
CA LYS A 75 -25.63 47.81 24.06
C LYS A 75 -25.05 46.46 24.45
N SER A 76 -24.89 46.35 25.79
CA SER A 76 -24.69 45.08 26.51
C SER A 76 -23.47 44.27 26.16
N ASN A 77 -22.26 44.77 26.47
CA ASN A 77 -21.16 43.90 26.78
C ASN A 77 -21.30 43.43 28.21
N GLU A 78 -21.91 42.28 28.42
CA GLU A 78 -21.51 41.42 29.53
C GLU A 78 -20.05 41.02 29.27
N ARG A 79 -19.16 41.77 29.88
CA ARG A 79 -17.72 41.52 29.82
C ARG A 79 -17.49 40.21 30.53
N SER A 80 -17.26 39.12 29.78
CA SER A 80 -16.68 37.92 30.35
C SER A 80 -15.38 38.31 31.06
N PRO A 81 -15.20 37.93 32.35
CA PRO A 81 -13.98 38.25 33.08
C PRO A 81 -12.77 37.68 32.34
N GLY A 82 -11.85 38.56 31.91
CA GLY A 82 -10.65 38.17 31.18
C GLY A 82 -10.53 38.65 29.72
N THR A 83 -11.56 39.33 29.20
CA THR A 83 -11.47 39.91 27.84
C THR A 83 -10.76 41.24 27.83
N VAL A 84 -9.63 41.32 27.15
CA VAL A 84 -8.88 42.56 26.90
C VAL A 84 -9.10 43.00 25.47
N MET A 85 -9.69 44.17 25.26
CA MET A 85 -9.83 44.77 23.93
C MET A 85 -8.56 45.52 23.57
N ILE A 86 -7.83 45.05 22.59
CA ILE A 86 -6.64 45.71 22.07
C ILE A 86 -7.02 46.48 20.80
N PRO A 87 -6.82 47.78 20.74
CA PRO A 87 -7.12 48.58 19.55
C PRO A 87 -6.29 48.08 18.33
N PRO A 88 -6.86 48.13 17.11
CA PRO A 88 -6.19 47.62 15.90
C PRO A 88 -4.81 48.27 15.64
N ASN A 89 -4.62 49.50 15.97
CA ASN A 89 -3.32 50.20 15.85
C ASN A 89 -2.25 49.63 16.78
N VAL A 90 -2.64 49.24 18.01
CA VAL A 90 -1.72 48.60 18.96
C VAL A 90 -1.41 47.15 18.50
N GLN A 91 -2.40 46.44 18.02
CA GLN A 91 -2.24 45.08 17.49
C GLN A 91 -1.23 45.05 16.32
N HIS A 92 -1.27 46.06 15.45
CA HIS A 92 -0.31 46.18 14.34
C HIS A 92 1.12 46.48 14.82
N ASN A 93 1.28 47.29 15.84
CA ASN A 93 2.59 47.68 16.35
C ASN A 93 3.30 46.58 17.14
N ILE A 94 2.57 45.68 17.81
CA ILE A 94 3.15 44.56 18.55
C ILE A 94 3.34 43.31 17.71
N GLY A 95 3.04 43.35 16.38
CA GLY A 95 3.30 42.25 15.46
C GLY A 95 2.48 40.98 15.73
N VAL A 96 1.30 41.10 16.35
CA VAL A 96 0.39 39.97 16.60
C VAL A 96 -0.07 39.38 15.27
N LYS A 97 0.27 38.13 15.02
CA LYS A 97 -0.23 37.36 13.87
C LYS A 97 -1.40 36.50 14.32
N VAL A 98 -2.51 36.62 13.65
CA VAL A 98 -3.70 35.79 13.86
C VAL A 98 -3.85 34.82 12.70
N ALA A 99 -4.04 33.55 13.00
CA ALA A 99 -4.33 32.53 12.02
C ALA A 99 -5.63 31.81 12.40
N PRO A 100 -6.48 31.46 11.44
CA PRO A 100 -7.67 30.68 11.72
C PRO A 100 -7.28 29.27 12.17
N VAL A 101 -7.98 28.76 13.17
CA VAL A 101 -7.87 27.36 13.58
C VAL A 101 -8.70 26.52 12.63
N THR A 102 -8.07 25.58 11.94
CA THR A 102 -8.77 24.64 11.08
C THR A 102 -8.67 23.24 11.68
N ILE A 103 -9.77 22.50 11.59
CA ILE A 103 -9.77 21.08 11.96
C ILE A 103 -9.25 20.29 10.76
N GLY A 104 -8.24 19.47 10.97
CA GLY A 104 -7.68 18.62 9.94
C GLY A 104 -7.11 17.34 10.54
N THR A 105 -6.87 16.35 9.68
CA THR A 105 -6.21 15.12 10.06
C THR A 105 -4.70 15.35 10.04
N LEU A 106 -4.03 15.09 11.16
CA LEU A 106 -2.57 15.09 11.23
C LEU A 106 -2.07 13.73 10.73
N GLN A 107 -1.40 13.72 9.58
CA GLN A 107 -0.73 12.53 9.08
C GLN A 107 0.69 12.49 9.65
N GLN A 108 1.02 11.38 10.28
CA GLN A 108 2.37 11.11 10.74
C GLN A 108 3.02 10.09 9.81
N THR A 109 4.08 10.47 9.14
CA THR A 109 4.87 9.57 8.30
C THR A 109 5.98 8.94 9.13
N VAL A 110 6.07 7.62 9.08
CA VAL A 110 7.15 6.85 9.69
C VAL A 110 8.03 6.33 8.56
N THR A 111 9.32 6.65 8.62
CA THR A 111 10.30 6.15 7.66
C THR A 111 11.13 5.05 8.33
N ALA A 112 11.26 3.93 7.65
CA ALA A 112 12.05 2.79 8.11
C ALA A 112 12.84 2.20 6.92
N VAL A 113 13.95 1.57 7.23
CA VAL A 113 14.72 0.81 6.25
C VAL A 113 14.14 -0.60 6.18
N GLY A 114 13.95 -1.12 4.97
CA GLY A 114 13.42 -2.44 4.72
C GLY A 114 14.32 -3.26 3.80
N ASN A 115 14.22 -4.58 3.91
CA ASN A 115 14.86 -5.54 3.02
C ASN A 115 13.79 -6.27 2.21
N VAL A 116 14.07 -6.45 0.91
CA VAL A 116 13.19 -7.25 0.04
C VAL A 116 13.41 -8.72 0.36
N ALA A 117 12.31 -9.45 0.55
CA ALA A 117 12.29 -10.88 0.81
C ALA A 117 11.28 -11.57 -0.12
N TYR A 118 11.42 -12.87 -0.25
CA TYR A 118 10.40 -13.67 -0.93
C TYR A 118 9.09 -13.64 -0.15
N ASP A 119 7.99 -13.68 -0.89
CA ASP A 119 6.67 -13.87 -0.31
C ASP A 119 6.57 -15.31 0.21
N GLU A 120 6.53 -15.49 1.54
CA GLU A 120 6.52 -16.81 2.19
C GLU A 120 5.27 -17.62 1.82
N ASP A 121 4.15 -16.97 1.53
CA ASP A 121 2.91 -17.63 1.12
C ASP A 121 3.01 -18.24 -0.29
N SER A 122 3.92 -17.71 -1.10
CA SER A 122 4.17 -18.19 -2.48
C SER A 122 5.22 -19.29 -2.57
N ILE A 123 5.91 -19.62 -1.46
CA ILE A 123 6.97 -20.63 -1.44
C ILE A 123 6.37 -22.02 -1.41
N VAL A 124 6.76 -22.85 -2.37
CA VAL A 124 6.41 -24.29 -2.40
C VAL A 124 7.62 -25.12 -2.07
N HIS A 125 7.52 -25.91 -1.00
CA HIS A 125 8.53 -26.87 -0.61
C HIS A 125 8.35 -28.20 -1.33
N ILE A 126 9.40 -28.68 -1.95
CA ILE A 126 9.42 -29.97 -2.68
C ILE A 126 9.94 -31.05 -1.74
N HIS A 127 9.07 -32.00 -1.41
CA HIS A 127 9.39 -33.16 -0.59
C HIS A 127 9.18 -34.46 -1.39
N PRO A 128 10.07 -35.46 -1.27
CA PRO A 128 9.79 -36.77 -1.84
C PRO A 128 8.71 -37.47 -1.02
N ARG A 129 7.86 -38.22 -1.70
CA ARG A 129 6.83 -39.04 -1.03
C ARG A 129 7.29 -40.46 -0.76
N VAL A 130 8.42 -40.83 -1.35
CA VAL A 130 9.05 -42.16 -1.24
C VAL A 130 10.54 -42.00 -0.96
N SER A 131 11.13 -43.02 -0.36
CA SER A 131 12.58 -43.09 -0.19
C SER A 131 13.24 -43.54 -1.48
N GLY A 132 14.44 -42.99 -1.75
CA GLY A 132 15.19 -43.35 -2.95
C GLY A 132 16.47 -42.57 -3.13
N TRP A 133 17.11 -42.78 -4.26
CA TRP A 133 18.33 -42.09 -4.65
C TRP A 133 18.06 -41.11 -5.79
N VAL A 134 18.56 -39.89 -5.65
CA VAL A 134 18.57 -38.91 -6.72
C VAL A 134 19.56 -39.34 -7.80
N ASP A 135 19.07 -39.73 -8.98
CA ASP A 135 19.92 -40.18 -10.09
C ASP A 135 20.48 -38.96 -10.86
N ARG A 136 19.59 -38.02 -11.23
CA ARG A 136 19.96 -36.77 -11.91
C ARG A 136 19.30 -35.60 -11.27
N LEU A 137 20.01 -34.46 -11.23
CA LEU A 137 19.50 -33.17 -10.79
C LEU A 137 19.62 -32.16 -11.95
N PHE A 138 18.50 -31.68 -12.45
CA PHE A 138 18.47 -30.73 -13.58
C PHE A 138 18.75 -29.29 -13.12
N ILE A 139 18.39 -28.97 -11.90
CA ILE A 139 18.60 -27.68 -11.25
C ILE A 139 19.92 -27.74 -10.46
N LYS A 140 20.84 -26.82 -10.74
CA LYS A 140 22.19 -26.90 -10.20
C LYS A 140 22.50 -25.87 -9.13
N SER A 141 21.76 -24.77 -9.10
CA SER A 141 22.04 -23.64 -8.19
C SER A 141 20.78 -23.01 -7.60
N GLN A 142 20.96 -22.41 -6.44
CA GLN A 142 19.99 -21.45 -5.91
C GLN A 142 19.95 -20.22 -6.83
N GLY A 143 18.80 -19.57 -6.93
CA GLY A 143 18.58 -18.45 -7.83
C GLY A 143 18.26 -18.85 -9.28
N GLU A 144 18.27 -20.15 -9.61
CA GLU A 144 17.92 -20.63 -10.94
C GLU A 144 16.40 -20.50 -11.18
N GLN A 145 16.02 -19.95 -12.33
CA GLN A 145 14.62 -19.86 -12.72
C GLN A 145 14.10 -21.20 -13.23
N VAL A 146 12.93 -21.56 -12.81
CA VAL A 146 12.23 -22.78 -13.22
C VAL A 146 10.82 -22.45 -13.74
N GLU A 147 10.43 -23.14 -14.79
CA GLU A 147 9.08 -23.07 -15.35
C GLU A 147 8.22 -24.18 -14.76
N LYS A 148 6.91 -23.96 -14.71
CA LYS A 148 5.95 -25.00 -14.34
C LYS A 148 6.10 -26.20 -15.26
N GLU A 149 6.04 -27.43 -14.70
CA GLU A 149 6.25 -28.70 -15.39
C GLU A 149 7.69 -28.94 -15.90
N GLN A 150 8.65 -28.05 -15.65
CA GLN A 150 10.06 -28.28 -15.93
C GLN A 150 10.59 -29.41 -15.04
N ALA A 151 11.42 -30.29 -15.61
CA ALA A 151 12.05 -31.38 -14.86
C ALA A 151 13.00 -30.82 -13.80
N LEU A 152 12.85 -31.26 -12.55
CA LEU A 152 13.68 -30.87 -11.43
C LEU A 152 14.76 -31.93 -11.13
N TYR A 153 14.33 -33.17 -10.94
CA TYR A 153 15.23 -34.28 -10.64
C TYR A 153 14.62 -35.61 -11.07
N THR A 154 15.47 -36.63 -11.20
CA THR A 154 15.05 -38.02 -11.35
C THR A 154 15.36 -38.80 -10.07
N LEU A 155 14.44 -39.66 -9.67
CA LEU A 155 14.53 -40.47 -8.46
C LEU A 155 14.46 -41.95 -8.83
N TYR A 156 15.42 -42.73 -8.35
CA TYR A 156 15.33 -44.18 -8.28
C TYR A 156 14.75 -44.59 -6.94
N SER A 157 13.66 -45.34 -6.96
CA SER A 157 13.03 -45.88 -5.76
C SER A 157 12.51 -47.28 -6.01
N PRO A 158 12.93 -48.28 -5.22
CA PRO A 158 12.38 -49.64 -5.31
C PRO A 158 10.87 -49.68 -5.11
N GLU A 159 10.33 -48.81 -4.27
CA GLU A 159 8.91 -48.72 -4.02
C GLU A 159 8.13 -48.25 -5.27
N LEU A 160 8.68 -47.25 -6.00
CA LEU A 160 8.09 -46.78 -7.25
C LEU A 160 8.14 -47.83 -8.33
N VAL A 161 9.21 -48.62 -8.40
CA VAL A 161 9.34 -49.72 -9.35
C VAL A 161 8.28 -50.80 -9.07
N SER A 162 8.17 -51.23 -7.80
CA SER A 162 7.16 -52.24 -7.39
C SER A 162 5.73 -51.77 -7.65
N ALA A 163 5.41 -50.49 -7.35
CA ALA A 163 4.07 -49.95 -7.61
C ALA A 163 3.75 -49.87 -9.13
N GLN A 164 4.75 -49.55 -9.97
CA GLN A 164 4.60 -49.61 -11.42
C GLN A 164 4.37 -51.05 -11.94
N GLU A 165 5.11 -52.03 -11.42
CA GLU A 165 4.93 -53.45 -11.77
C GLU A 165 3.53 -53.92 -11.40
N GLU A 166 3.03 -53.56 -10.22
CA GLU A 166 1.68 -53.87 -9.77
C GLU A 166 0.62 -53.28 -10.73
N TYR A 167 0.80 -52.02 -11.14
CA TYR A 167 -0.10 -51.37 -12.11
C TYR A 167 -0.07 -52.04 -13.49
N VAL A 168 1.11 -52.36 -14.00
CA VAL A 168 1.26 -53.09 -15.28
C VAL A 168 0.63 -54.50 -15.21
N LEU A 169 0.77 -55.18 -14.06
CA LEU A 169 0.11 -56.45 -13.83
C LEU A 169 -1.43 -56.35 -13.84
N ALA A 170 -1.96 -55.32 -13.16
CA ALA A 170 -3.40 -55.01 -13.16
C ALA A 170 -3.91 -54.75 -14.59
N LEU A 171 -3.16 -53.99 -15.40
CA LEU A 171 -3.49 -53.74 -16.80
C LEU A 171 -3.48 -55.02 -17.66
N LYS A 172 -2.58 -55.97 -17.39
CA LYS A 172 -2.55 -57.29 -18.10
C LYS A 172 -3.76 -58.15 -17.75
N ARG A 173 -4.20 -58.09 -16.48
CA ARG A 173 -5.39 -58.84 -16.01
C ARG A 173 -6.72 -58.27 -16.51
N GLY A 174 -6.76 -56.97 -16.83
CA GLY A 174 -7.96 -56.30 -17.33
C GLY A 174 -9.02 -56.01 -16.26
N ASP A 175 -8.70 -56.17 -14.96
CA ASP A 175 -9.63 -55.91 -13.87
C ASP A 175 -9.65 -54.39 -13.57
N ALA A 176 -10.78 -53.74 -13.81
CA ALA A 176 -10.97 -52.32 -13.67
C ALA A 176 -10.72 -51.83 -12.24
N ARG A 177 -11.11 -52.62 -11.23
CA ARG A 177 -10.92 -52.26 -9.82
C ARG A 177 -9.43 -52.27 -9.40
N LEU A 178 -8.72 -53.31 -9.86
CA LEU A 178 -7.26 -53.40 -9.60
C LEU A 178 -6.50 -52.29 -10.33
N ILE A 179 -6.88 -51.97 -11.57
CA ILE A 179 -6.28 -50.88 -12.35
C ILE A 179 -6.48 -49.56 -11.64
N GLN A 180 -7.71 -49.27 -11.16
CA GLN A 180 -8.01 -48.03 -10.46
C GLN A 180 -7.25 -47.95 -9.14
N GLY A 181 -7.21 -49.00 -8.32
CA GLY A 181 -6.49 -49.05 -7.08
C GLY A 181 -4.97 -48.83 -7.23
N ALA A 182 -4.38 -49.54 -8.21
CA ALA A 182 -2.95 -49.39 -8.50
C ALA A 182 -2.60 -47.99 -9.07
N ALA A 183 -3.48 -47.39 -9.90
CA ALA A 183 -3.30 -46.05 -10.40
C ALA A 183 -3.38 -45.01 -9.25
N GLU A 184 -4.30 -45.20 -8.30
CA GLU A 184 -4.41 -44.32 -7.14
C GLU A 184 -3.18 -44.40 -6.23
N ARG A 185 -2.66 -45.62 -6.02
CA ARG A 185 -1.39 -45.80 -5.32
C ARG A 185 -0.25 -45.06 -5.98
N LEU A 186 -0.10 -45.13 -7.32
CA LEU A 186 0.94 -44.37 -8.04
C LEU A 186 0.79 -42.83 -7.84
N ARG A 187 -0.45 -42.32 -7.84
CA ARG A 187 -0.71 -40.90 -7.56
C ARG A 187 -0.33 -40.52 -6.13
N THR A 188 -0.67 -41.37 -5.17
CA THR A 188 -0.29 -41.15 -3.74
C THR A 188 1.23 -41.12 -3.57
N LEU A 189 1.96 -41.93 -4.33
CA LEU A 189 3.43 -41.91 -4.33
C LEU A 189 4.03 -40.73 -5.12
N GLY A 190 3.20 -39.87 -5.68
CA GLY A 190 3.62 -38.61 -6.31
C GLY A 190 3.87 -38.68 -7.82
N LEU A 191 3.49 -39.77 -8.51
CA LEU A 191 3.61 -39.82 -9.96
C LEU A 191 2.59 -38.90 -10.62
N SER A 192 3.04 -38.12 -11.59
CA SER A 192 2.17 -37.25 -12.38
C SER A 192 1.22 -38.08 -13.28
N LYS A 193 0.11 -37.45 -13.63
CA LYS A 193 -0.88 -38.10 -14.53
C LYS A 193 -0.26 -38.49 -15.87
N SER A 194 0.63 -37.67 -16.41
CA SER A 194 1.36 -37.92 -17.67
C SER A 194 2.22 -39.18 -17.61
N VAL A 195 2.92 -39.40 -16.51
CA VAL A 195 3.77 -40.59 -16.28
C VAL A 195 2.88 -41.85 -16.20
N ILE A 196 1.74 -41.79 -15.48
CA ILE A 196 0.82 -42.90 -15.35
C ILE A 196 0.18 -43.25 -16.73
N GLU A 197 -0.21 -42.26 -17.52
CA GLU A 197 -0.73 -42.47 -18.88
C GLU A 197 0.32 -43.07 -19.84
N ALA A 198 1.59 -42.61 -19.73
CA ALA A 198 2.70 -43.18 -20.48
C ALA A 198 2.92 -44.65 -20.09
N LEU A 199 2.89 -44.95 -18.78
CA LEU A 199 3.00 -46.33 -18.29
C LEU A 199 1.83 -47.22 -18.78
N GLN A 200 0.63 -46.69 -18.82
CA GLN A 200 -0.54 -47.38 -19.35
C GLN A 200 -0.38 -47.72 -20.83
N LYS A 201 0.16 -46.83 -21.65
CA LYS A 201 0.39 -47.03 -23.09
C LYS A 201 1.55 -47.96 -23.36
N THR A 202 2.69 -47.74 -22.72
CA THR A 202 3.93 -48.47 -22.98
C THR A 202 4.00 -49.84 -22.30
N ARG A 203 3.32 -49.98 -21.14
CA ARG A 203 3.37 -51.14 -20.24
C ARG A 203 4.82 -51.51 -19.83
N ARG A 204 5.73 -50.55 -19.88
CA ARG A 204 7.14 -50.72 -19.49
C ARG A 204 7.42 -49.94 -18.22
N VAL A 205 7.90 -50.63 -17.21
CA VAL A 205 8.34 -50.06 -15.95
C VAL A 205 9.62 -49.29 -16.18
N THR A 206 9.70 -48.10 -15.62
CA THR A 206 10.92 -47.26 -15.59
C THR A 206 11.54 -47.33 -14.21
N GLN A 207 12.88 -47.52 -14.15
CA GLN A 207 13.58 -47.57 -12.88
C GLN A 207 13.67 -46.19 -12.21
N THR A 208 13.85 -45.14 -13.01
CA THR A 208 13.91 -43.78 -12.56
C THR A 208 12.69 -43.00 -13.01
N VAL A 209 12.14 -42.17 -12.12
CA VAL A 209 10.99 -41.31 -12.36
C VAL A 209 11.40 -39.86 -12.28
N THR A 210 10.97 -39.07 -13.27
CA THR A 210 11.23 -37.62 -13.28
C THR A 210 10.14 -36.90 -12.49
N PHE A 211 10.56 -36.00 -11.62
CA PHE A 211 9.71 -35.11 -10.87
C PHE A 211 9.84 -33.70 -11.42
N ASN A 212 8.71 -33.04 -11.64
CA ASN A 212 8.63 -31.74 -12.29
C ASN A 212 8.21 -30.67 -11.30
N ALA A 213 8.49 -29.40 -11.66
CA ALA A 213 8.10 -28.23 -10.90
C ALA A 213 6.58 -28.05 -10.87
N PRO A 214 5.96 -27.86 -9.70
CA PRO A 214 4.52 -27.63 -9.59
C PRO A 214 4.11 -26.23 -10.01
N GLN A 215 5.06 -25.29 -9.96
CA GLN A 215 4.87 -23.88 -10.31
C GLN A 215 6.11 -23.29 -10.95
N SER A 216 5.95 -22.15 -11.63
CA SER A 216 7.08 -21.34 -12.10
C SER A 216 7.60 -20.49 -10.96
N GLY A 217 8.89 -20.15 -10.99
CA GLY A 217 9.51 -19.32 -9.95
C GLY A 217 11.03 -19.44 -9.95
N VAL A 218 11.63 -19.12 -8.82
CA VAL A 218 13.07 -19.19 -8.59
C VAL A 218 13.35 -20.17 -7.45
N VAL A 219 14.41 -20.96 -7.59
CA VAL A 219 14.85 -21.87 -6.55
C VAL A 219 15.44 -21.07 -5.38
N GLU A 220 14.70 -20.98 -4.29
CA GLU A 220 15.13 -20.28 -3.08
C GLU A 220 16.16 -21.10 -2.30
N ALA A 221 15.92 -22.41 -2.13
CA ALA A 221 16.83 -23.30 -1.44
C ALA A 221 16.99 -24.61 -2.21
N LEU A 222 18.21 -25.16 -2.23
CA LEU A 222 18.57 -26.43 -2.88
C LEU A 222 19.40 -27.28 -1.92
N ASN A 223 18.75 -28.29 -1.31
CA ASN A 223 19.34 -29.10 -0.23
C ASN A 223 19.80 -30.49 -0.70
N ILE A 224 19.73 -30.78 -2.01
CA ILE A 224 20.10 -32.06 -2.58
C ILE A 224 21.18 -31.94 -3.63
N ARG A 225 21.83 -33.09 -3.89
CA ARG A 225 22.77 -33.28 -4.99
C ARG A 225 22.54 -34.65 -5.63
N GLU A 226 23.07 -34.84 -6.82
CA GLU A 226 23.05 -36.15 -7.49
C GLU A 226 23.72 -37.21 -6.60
N GLY A 227 23.16 -38.40 -6.55
CA GLY A 227 23.58 -39.48 -5.70
C GLY A 227 23.09 -39.46 -4.25
N PHE A 228 22.40 -38.38 -3.82
CA PHE A 228 21.86 -38.31 -2.45
C PHE A 228 20.71 -39.32 -2.27
N TYR A 229 20.74 -39.97 -1.09
CA TYR A 229 19.61 -40.74 -0.61
C TYR A 229 18.60 -39.80 0.10
N VAL A 230 17.36 -39.86 -0.30
CA VAL A 230 16.28 -39.01 0.22
C VAL A 230 15.17 -39.83 0.84
N GLN A 231 14.49 -39.24 1.83
CA GLN A 231 13.38 -39.88 2.54
C GLN A 231 12.18 -38.92 2.61
N PRO A 232 10.95 -39.44 2.76
CA PRO A 232 9.77 -38.63 3.03
C PRO A 232 9.98 -37.67 4.19
N GLY A 233 9.53 -36.42 4.04
CA GLY A 233 9.71 -35.36 5.06
C GLY A 233 11.01 -34.55 4.92
N THR A 234 11.96 -34.96 4.06
CA THR A 234 13.14 -34.15 3.76
C THR A 234 12.77 -33.08 2.72
N THR A 235 13.04 -31.80 3.02
CA THR A 235 12.89 -30.73 2.02
C THR A 235 14.04 -30.81 1.01
N LEU A 236 13.73 -31.14 -0.23
CA LEU A 236 14.71 -31.24 -1.31
C LEU A 236 15.13 -29.88 -1.82
N MET A 237 14.16 -29.06 -2.11
CA MET A 237 14.28 -27.68 -2.59
C MET A 237 13.01 -26.89 -2.30
N SER A 238 13.11 -25.58 -2.36
CA SER A 238 11.98 -24.67 -2.31
C SER A 238 11.97 -23.76 -3.55
N ILE A 239 10.77 -23.47 -4.07
CA ILE A 239 10.55 -22.63 -5.24
C ILE A 239 9.64 -21.48 -4.82
N ALA A 240 10.15 -20.25 -4.94
CA ALA A 240 9.42 -19.01 -4.67
C ALA A 240 8.95 -18.38 -5.97
N GLN A 241 7.73 -17.87 -6.01
CA GLN A 241 7.27 -16.99 -7.10
C GLN A 241 7.83 -15.59 -6.88
N LEU A 242 8.03 -14.86 -7.98
CA LEU A 242 8.52 -13.47 -7.94
C LEU A 242 7.46 -12.44 -8.38
N ASP A 243 6.21 -12.88 -8.56
CA ASP A 243 5.11 -11.99 -8.94
C ASP A 243 4.79 -11.00 -7.83
N THR A 244 4.97 -11.43 -6.58
CA THR A 244 4.87 -10.63 -5.36
C THR A 244 6.12 -10.81 -4.52
N VAL A 245 6.53 -9.73 -3.85
CA VAL A 245 7.67 -9.75 -2.92
C VAL A 245 7.27 -9.04 -1.63
N TRP A 246 7.84 -9.46 -0.54
CA TRP A 246 7.68 -8.78 0.73
C TRP A 246 8.80 -7.78 0.97
N VAL A 247 8.48 -6.70 1.63
CA VAL A 247 9.47 -5.77 2.19
C VAL A 247 9.37 -5.84 3.70
N ILE A 248 10.40 -6.40 4.31
CA ILE A 248 10.52 -6.55 5.74
C ILE A 248 11.20 -5.31 6.29
N ALA A 249 10.46 -4.48 7.02
CA ALA A 249 10.97 -3.23 7.58
C ALA A 249 11.03 -3.28 9.11
N GLU A 250 12.14 -2.83 9.68
CA GLU A 250 12.31 -2.72 11.11
C GLU A 250 11.87 -1.33 11.59
N VAL A 251 10.84 -1.30 12.41
CA VAL A 251 10.28 -0.06 12.95
C VAL A 251 10.60 0.06 14.44
N PRO A 252 11.13 1.22 14.88
CA PRO A 252 11.36 1.46 16.30
C PRO A 252 10.08 1.38 17.13
N GLU A 253 10.16 0.79 18.33
CA GLU A 253 9.04 0.55 19.26
C GLU A 253 8.17 1.79 19.51
N LYS A 254 8.76 2.98 19.56
CA LYS A 254 8.03 4.24 19.75
C LYS A 254 6.93 4.51 18.71
N TYR A 255 7.01 3.87 17.53
CA TYR A 255 6.01 3.99 16.47
C TYR A 255 5.06 2.80 16.42
N ALA A 256 5.28 1.75 17.21
CA ALA A 256 4.49 0.52 17.17
C ALA A 256 2.98 0.76 17.42
N GLN A 257 2.63 1.78 18.20
CA GLN A 257 1.22 2.12 18.48
C GLN A 257 0.52 2.84 17.32
N ILE A 258 1.28 3.38 16.37
CA ILE A 258 0.74 4.20 15.27
C ILE A 258 0.52 3.33 14.03
N ILE A 259 1.31 2.26 13.90
CA ILE A 259 1.28 1.38 12.75
C ILE A 259 0.26 0.28 13.01
N ALA A 260 -0.64 0.10 12.06
CA ALA A 260 -1.65 -0.95 12.08
C ALA A 260 -1.65 -1.71 10.74
N PRO A 261 -2.10 -2.97 10.73
CA PRO A 261 -2.35 -3.69 9.48
C PRO A 261 -3.25 -2.86 8.54
N HIS A 262 -2.99 -2.95 7.25
CA HIS A 262 -3.66 -2.18 6.19
C HIS A 262 -3.35 -0.68 6.14
N ASN A 263 -2.42 -0.16 6.96
CA ASN A 263 -1.92 1.19 6.73
C ASN A 263 -1.23 1.26 5.36
N SER A 264 -1.43 2.37 4.65
CA SER A 264 -0.73 2.61 3.38
C SER A 264 0.76 2.81 3.62
N ALA A 265 1.57 2.25 2.76
CA ALA A 265 3.01 2.38 2.76
C ALA A 265 3.51 2.69 1.36
N VAL A 266 4.61 3.39 1.26
CA VAL A 266 5.28 3.68 0.01
C VAL A 266 6.69 3.15 0.12
N VAL A 267 7.05 2.25 -0.77
CA VAL A 267 8.41 1.72 -0.89
C VAL A 267 9.16 2.52 -1.93
N THR A 268 10.36 2.97 -1.59
CA THR A 268 11.28 3.65 -2.50
C THR A 268 12.61 2.91 -2.49
N LEU A 269 13.16 2.65 -3.66
CA LEU A 269 14.54 2.17 -3.80
C LEU A 269 15.45 3.39 -3.93
N ASP A 270 16.45 3.46 -3.07
CA ASP A 270 17.49 4.49 -3.13
C ASP A 270 18.56 4.02 -4.15
N GLU A 271 18.24 4.18 -5.41
CA GLU A 271 19.13 3.79 -6.50
C GLU A 271 20.08 4.95 -6.83
N MET A 272 21.34 4.78 -6.51
CA MET A 272 22.38 5.80 -6.57
C MET A 272 22.67 6.36 -7.96
N ASP A 273 22.12 5.87 -9.07
CA ASP A 273 22.72 6.23 -10.38
C ASP A 273 21.79 6.60 -11.54
N HIS A 274 20.48 6.46 -11.49
CA HIS A 274 19.65 6.74 -12.68
C HIS A 274 18.36 7.54 -12.48
N GLY A 275 18.22 8.33 -11.42
CA GLY A 275 17.23 9.43 -11.37
C GLY A 275 15.75 9.07 -11.52
N SER A 276 15.38 7.81 -11.43
CA SER A 276 13.99 7.39 -11.32
C SER A 276 13.71 6.98 -9.87
N ASP A 277 13.11 7.89 -9.11
CA ASP A 277 12.46 7.57 -7.84
C ASP A 277 11.32 6.59 -8.10
N ALA A 278 11.63 5.32 -8.31
CA ALA A 278 10.61 4.30 -8.43
C ALA A 278 9.91 4.19 -7.07
N LYS A 279 8.62 4.49 -7.07
CA LYS A 279 7.75 4.43 -5.88
C LYS A 279 6.72 3.35 -6.10
N TRP A 280 6.64 2.43 -5.18
CA TRP A 280 5.61 1.40 -5.16
C TRP A 280 4.65 1.70 -4.01
N GLU A 281 3.37 1.81 -4.33
CA GLU A 281 2.31 1.91 -3.34
C GLU A 281 1.98 0.51 -2.83
N SER A 282 1.97 0.36 -1.54
CA SER A 282 1.73 -0.90 -0.86
C SER A 282 0.98 -0.66 0.45
N HIS A 283 0.77 -1.70 1.23
CA HIS A 283 0.15 -1.61 2.54
C HIS A 283 0.84 -2.56 3.52
N VAL A 284 0.65 -2.28 4.80
CA VAL A 284 1.12 -3.14 5.88
C VAL A 284 0.28 -4.40 5.90
N GLU A 285 0.86 -5.55 5.60
CA GLU A 285 0.18 -6.84 5.65
C GLU A 285 0.14 -7.38 7.07
N TYR A 286 1.29 -7.48 7.69
CA TYR A 286 1.45 -8.08 9.00
C TYR A 286 2.48 -7.33 9.86
N ILE A 287 2.31 -7.38 11.18
CA ILE A 287 3.24 -6.84 12.17
C ILE A 287 3.68 -7.96 13.08
N TYR A 288 4.96 -8.32 13.02
CA TYR A 288 5.55 -9.30 13.92
C TYR A 288 5.88 -8.64 15.26
N PRO A 289 5.31 -9.10 16.37
CA PRO A 289 5.78 -8.72 17.68
C PRO A 289 7.13 -9.39 17.95
N SER A 290 8.15 -8.62 18.15
CA SER A 290 9.48 -9.12 18.51
C SER A 290 9.88 -8.62 19.90
#